data_f72191d66f724c98e57a57faab6eb77c
#
_entry.id   f72191d66f724c98e57a57faab6eb77c
#
_cell.length_a   1.000
_cell.length_b   1.000
_cell.length_c   1.000
_cell.angle_alpha   90.00
_cell.angle_beta   90.00
_cell.angle_gamma   90.00
#
_symmetry.space_group_name_H-M   'P 1'
#
loop_
_entity.id
_entity.type
_entity.pdbx_description
1 polymer ?
#
loop_
_entity_poly.entity_id
_entity_poly.type
_entity_poly.pdbx_seq_one_letter_code
_entity_poly.pdbx_strand_id
1 'polypeptide(L)'
;MCIYDDCPVWENSGFRLEFVSLEHSNDLLKVYSDVKSVPLFNSDNCGGDIFYYTSCEEMTDAIKYWQWEYSRKGFVRMSVIDIHTKEAVGTVEMFVRYSDDYFDDTLLLRADLRSDYETQTVICSLISVIIGNCFDYFDCKSISTKAIPVANERISALLKCGFLHSTELLYGHDGTPYSDYYIFFKD
;
A
#
# COMPACT_ATOMS: atom_id res chain seq x y z
N MET A 1 -7.44 9.76 -16.11
CA MET A 1 -8.47 8.69 -15.94
C MET A 1 -8.69 8.54 -14.44
N CYS A 2 -9.90 8.27 -13.94
CA CYS A 2 -10.10 8.16 -12.48
C CYS A 2 -10.06 6.68 -12.09
N ILE A 3 -9.24 6.32 -11.11
CA ILE A 3 -9.09 4.93 -10.61
C ILE A 3 -10.42 4.34 -10.11
N TYR A 4 -11.34 5.19 -9.65
CA TYR A 4 -12.65 4.80 -9.09
C TYR A 4 -13.74 4.58 -10.14
N ASP A 5 -13.50 4.92 -11.40
CA ASP A 5 -14.46 4.65 -12.48
C ASP A 5 -14.26 3.23 -13.03
N ASP A 6 -13.01 2.80 -13.14
CA ASP A 6 -12.61 1.44 -13.52
C ASP A 6 -11.21 1.18 -12.96
N CYS A 7 -11.09 0.18 -12.08
CA CYS A 7 -9.80 -0.16 -11.48
C CYS A 7 -8.95 -0.92 -12.51
N PRO A 8 -7.83 -0.35 -12.94
CA PRO A 8 -6.98 -0.99 -13.94
C PRO A 8 -6.25 -2.21 -13.40
N VAL A 9 -5.72 -3.02 -14.29
CA VAL A 9 -4.69 -4.01 -13.97
C VAL A 9 -3.33 -3.42 -14.35
N TRP A 10 -2.40 -3.41 -13.41
CA TRP A 10 -1.00 -3.02 -13.64
C TRP A 10 -0.11 -4.24 -13.49
N GLU A 11 0.86 -4.41 -14.38
CA GLU A 11 1.73 -5.58 -14.31
C GLU A 11 3.15 -5.30 -14.83
N ASN A 12 4.09 -6.13 -14.37
CA ASN A 12 5.42 -6.28 -14.94
C ASN A 12 5.76 -7.78 -15.05
N SER A 13 7.01 -8.13 -15.27
CA SER A 13 7.43 -9.53 -15.42
C SER A 13 7.31 -10.38 -14.13
N GLY A 14 7.15 -9.77 -12.96
CA GLY A 14 7.10 -10.48 -11.67
C GLY A 14 5.73 -10.41 -11.00
N PHE A 15 5.06 -9.28 -11.09
CA PHE A 15 3.86 -9.00 -10.32
C PHE A 15 2.74 -8.40 -11.16
N ARG A 16 1.54 -8.76 -10.79
CA ARG A 16 0.29 -8.18 -11.29
C ARG A 16 -0.48 -7.58 -10.12
N LEU A 17 -0.89 -6.33 -10.28
CA LEU A 17 -1.74 -5.60 -9.36
C LEU A 17 -3.12 -5.53 -9.97
N GLU A 18 -4.12 -6.05 -9.26
CA GLU A 18 -5.52 -6.03 -9.69
C GLU A 18 -6.44 -5.76 -8.50
N PHE A 19 -7.64 -5.27 -8.78
CA PHE A 19 -8.60 -4.96 -7.72
C PHE A 19 -8.81 -6.14 -6.78
N VAL A 20 -8.79 -5.87 -5.47
CA VAL A 20 -8.91 -6.92 -4.47
C VAL A 20 -10.23 -7.68 -4.61
N SER A 21 -10.15 -9.01 -4.58
CA SER A 21 -11.28 -9.93 -4.76
C SER A 21 -11.39 -10.90 -3.59
N LEU A 22 -12.60 -11.39 -3.32
CA LEU A 22 -12.84 -12.48 -2.36
C LEU A 22 -12.13 -13.78 -2.73
N GLU A 23 -11.81 -13.98 -4.01
CA GLU A 23 -11.03 -15.12 -4.48
C GLU A 23 -9.61 -15.13 -3.90
N HIS A 24 -9.08 -13.97 -3.53
CA HIS A 24 -7.75 -13.82 -2.92
C HIS A 24 -7.73 -14.06 -1.41
N SER A 25 -8.89 -14.30 -0.77
CA SER A 25 -9.01 -14.32 0.71
C SER A 25 -8.09 -15.33 1.38
N ASN A 26 -7.95 -16.53 0.83
CA ASN A 26 -7.10 -17.58 1.42
C ASN A 26 -5.60 -17.21 1.35
N ASP A 27 -5.17 -16.57 0.29
CA ASP A 27 -3.78 -16.14 0.13
C ASP A 27 -3.50 -14.91 0.96
N LEU A 28 -4.41 -13.92 0.96
CA LEU A 28 -4.29 -12.72 1.77
C LEU A 28 -4.34 -13.04 3.27
N LEU A 29 -5.05 -14.09 3.69
CA LEU A 29 -4.98 -14.54 5.08
C LEU A 29 -3.55 -14.92 5.48
N LYS A 30 -2.76 -15.54 4.57
CA LYS A 30 -1.35 -15.85 4.83
C LYS A 30 -0.50 -14.58 5.02
N VAL A 31 -0.87 -13.47 4.36
CA VAL A 31 -0.21 -12.16 4.50
C VAL A 31 -0.54 -11.53 5.84
N TYR A 32 -1.83 -11.43 6.16
CA TYR A 32 -2.34 -10.69 7.32
C TYR A 32 -2.31 -11.50 8.63
N SER A 33 -2.02 -12.80 8.58
CA SER A 33 -1.69 -13.63 9.75
C SER A 33 -0.17 -13.83 9.95
N ASP A 34 0.66 -13.28 9.07
CA ASP A 34 2.11 -13.39 9.20
C ASP A 34 2.63 -12.41 10.27
N VAL A 35 2.95 -12.95 11.44
CA VAL A 35 3.45 -12.18 12.59
C VAL A 35 4.76 -11.43 12.32
N LYS A 36 5.50 -11.78 11.26
CA LYS A 36 6.72 -11.06 10.85
C LYS A 36 6.40 -9.86 9.97
N SER A 37 5.30 -9.92 9.23
CA SER A 37 4.86 -8.86 8.32
C SER A 37 4.08 -7.75 9.02
N VAL A 38 3.17 -8.12 9.93
CA VAL A 38 2.26 -7.19 10.60
C VAL A 38 2.96 -5.95 11.19
N PRO A 39 4.13 -6.06 11.86
CA PRO A 39 4.83 -4.89 12.36
C PRO A 39 5.33 -3.91 11.27
N LEU A 40 5.39 -4.35 10.00
CA LEU A 40 5.85 -3.55 8.87
C LEU A 40 4.70 -2.85 8.12
N PHE A 41 3.45 -3.18 8.45
CA PHE A 41 2.28 -2.57 7.83
C PHE A 41 2.09 -1.14 8.33
N ASN A 42 1.66 -0.27 7.43
CA ASN A 42 1.31 1.10 7.81
C ASN A 42 -0.13 1.14 8.34
N SER A 43 -0.28 1.10 9.65
CA SER A 43 -1.56 1.23 10.36
C SER A 43 -1.86 2.63 10.89
N ASP A 44 -1.09 3.64 10.48
CA ASP A 44 -1.30 5.02 10.92
C ASP A 44 -2.71 5.49 10.54
N ASN A 45 -3.37 6.16 11.48
CA ASN A 45 -4.71 6.70 11.29
C ASN A 45 -5.81 5.64 10.97
N CYS A 46 -5.62 4.39 11.41
CA CYS A 46 -6.55 3.28 11.19
C CYS A 46 -7.39 2.93 12.44
N GLY A 47 -7.55 3.87 13.37
CA GLY A 47 -8.41 3.66 14.56
C GLY A 47 -7.93 2.56 15.51
N GLY A 48 -6.63 2.20 15.43
CA GLY A 48 -6.02 1.15 16.26
C GLY A 48 -6.02 -0.24 15.62
N ASP A 49 -6.58 -0.41 14.43
CA ASP A 49 -6.42 -1.64 13.64
C ASP A 49 -4.96 -1.80 13.20
N ILE A 50 -4.37 -2.94 13.52
CA ILE A 50 -3.01 -3.32 13.13
C ILE A 50 -2.98 -4.28 11.94
N PHE A 51 -4.14 -4.56 11.34
CA PHE A 51 -4.29 -5.46 10.20
C PHE A 51 -3.78 -6.88 10.48
N TYR A 52 -4.06 -7.40 11.66
CA TYR A 52 -3.75 -8.78 12.03
C TYR A 52 -5.03 -9.61 12.04
N TYR A 53 -5.20 -10.46 11.02
CA TYR A 53 -6.37 -11.30 10.82
C TYR A 53 -5.97 -12.77 10.90
N THR A 54 -6.72 -13.57 11.64
CA THR A 54 -6.37 -14.97 11.95
C THR A 54 -7.38 -15.99 11.41
N SER A 55 -8.49 -15.50 10.86
CA SER A 55 -9.55 -16.35 10.30
C SER A 55 -9.95 -15.91 8.90
N CYS A 56 -10.48 -16.87 8.11
CA CYS A 56 -11.04 -16.58 6.79
C CYS A 56 -12.23 -15.60 6.86
N GLU A 57 -12.98 -15.61 7.97
CA GLU A 57 -14.10 -14.71 8.18
C GLU A 57 -13.61 -13.26 8.32
N GLU A 58 -12.64 -13.01 9.21
CA GLU A 58 -12.01 -11.67 9.37
C GLU A 58 -11.41 -11.16 8.06
N MET A 59 -10.70 -12.01 7.32
CA MET A 59 -10.10 -11.64 6.04
C MET A 59 -11.16 -11.32 4.98
N THR A 60 -12.22 -12.12 4.93
CA THR A 60 -13.36 -11.90 4.03
C THR A 60 -14.07 -10.57 4.33
N ASP A 61 -14.27 -10.26 5.60
CA ASP A 61 -14.92 -9.02 6.01
C ASP A 61 -14.02 -7.80 5.76
N ALA A 62 -12.70 -7.92 5.94
CA ALA A 62 -11.75 -6.89 5.55
C ALA A 62 -11.80 -6.61 4.03
N ILE A 63 -11.82 -7.65 3.17
CA ILE A 63 -11.94 -7.48 1.73
C ILE A 63 -13.25 -6.79 1.36
N LYS A 64 -14.38 -7.19 1.94
CA LYS A 64 -15.68 -6.53 1.69
C LYS A 64 -15.66 -5.06 2.10
N TYR A 65 -15.04 -4.74 3.24
CA TYR A 65 -14.85 -3.37 3.69
C TYR A 65 -14.01 -2.56 2.70
N TRP A 66 -12.90 -3.09 2.19
CA TRP A 66 -12.06 -2.42 1.18
C TRP A 66 -12.80 -2.20 -0.13
N GLN A 67 -13.63 -3.17 -0.57
CA GLN A 67 -14.48 -3.00 -1.76
C GLN A 67 -15.56 -1.95 -1.54
N TRP A 68 -16.11 -1.85 -0.34
CA TRP A 68 -17.07 -0.81 0.02
C TRP A 68 -16.39 0.58 0.04
N GLU A 69 -15.20 0.70 0.61
CA GLU A 69 -14.42 1.96 0.57
C GLU A 69 -14.12 2.40 -0.87
N TYR A 70 -13.77 1.48 -1.76
CA TYR A 70 -13.62 1.78 -3.17
C TYR A 70 -14.91 2.33 -3.79
N SER A 71 -16.06 1.72 -3.50
CA SER A 71 -17.36 2.14 -4.05
C SER A 71 -17.76 3.56 -3.65
N ARG A 72 -17.28 4.04 -2.51
CA ARG A 72 -17.48 5.41 -2.01
C ARG A 72 -16.31 6.34 -2.31
N LYS A 73 -15.33 5.90 -3.08
CA LYS A 73 -14.13 6.64 -3.46
C LYS A 73 -13.23 7.03 -2.26
N GLY A 74 -13.21 6.21 -1.21
CA GLY A 74 -12.36 6.39 -0.04
C GLY A 74 -10.91 6.04 -0.35
N PHE A 75 -10.68 4.80 -0.77
CA PHE A 75 -9.39 4.32 -1.27
C PHE A 75 -9.56 3.17 -2.26
N VAL A 76 -8.53 2.90 -3.05
CA VAL A 76 -8.43 1.65 -3.81
C VAL A 76 -7.45 0.71 -3.12
N ARG A 77 -7.81 -0.57 -3.01
CA ARG A 77 -6.87 -1.62 -2.59
C ARG A 77 -6.76 -2.65 -3.69
N MET A 78 -5.53 -2.91 -4.12
CA MET A 78 -5.22 -3.90 -5.15
C MET A 78 -4.45 -5.05 -4.52
N SER A 79 -4.78 -6.27 -4.92
CA SER A 79 -3.98 -7.45 -4.59
C SER A 79 -2.70 -7.48 -5.40
N VAL A 80 -1.61 -7.84 -4.76
CA VAL A 80 -0.31 -8.10 -5.40
C VAL A 80 -0.22 -9.58 -5.68
N ILE A 81 -0.33 -9.95 -6.95
CA ILE A 81 -0.27 -11.35 -7.41
C ILE A 81 1.13 -11.63 -7.94
N ASP A 82 1.80 -12.62 -7.41
CA ASP A 82 3.01 -13.17 -8.01
C ASP A 82 2.64 -13.93 -9.30
N ILE A 83 3.16 -13.48 -10.44
CA ILE A 83 2.81 -14.05 -11.75
C ILE A 83 3.25 -15.52 -11.88
N HIS A 84 4.30 -15.93 -11.17
CA HIS A 84 4.86 -17.28 -11.26
C HIS A 84 4.09 -18.27 -10.39
N THR A 85 3.76 -17.90 -9.15
CA THR A 85 3.04 -18.77 -8.20
C THR A 85 1.52 -18.65 -8.35
N LYS A 86 1.02 -17.54 -8.90
CA LYS A 86 -0.39 -17.17 -8.97
C LYS A 86 -1.03 -16.89 -7.61
N GLU A 87 -0.22 -16.75 -6.55
CA GLU A 87 -0.69 -16.41 -5.21
C GLU A 87 -0.79 -14.89 -5.03
N ALA A 88 -1.78 -14.44 -4.26
CA ALA A 88 -1.81 -13.09 -3.73
C ALA A 88 -0.86 -12.99 -2.54
N VAL A 89 0.25 -12.27 -2.71
CA VAL A 89 1.36 -12.18 -1.76
C VAL A 89 1.37 -10.90 -0.95
N GLY A 90 0.37 -10.05 -1.17
CA GLY A 90 0.21 -8.78 -0.49
C GLY A 90 -0.91 -7.93 -1.07
N THR A 91 -1.03 -6.73 -0.55
CA THR A 91 -1.88 -5.68 -1.13
C THR A 91 -1.16 -4.35 -1.20
N VAL A 92 -1.64 -3.47 -2.09
CA VAL A 92 -1.34 -2.05 -2.07
C VAL A 92 -2.62 -1.25 -1.92
N GLU A 93 -2.63 -0.30 -1.00
CA GLU A 93 -3.72 0.67 -0.82
C GLU A 93 -3.25 2.03 -1.28
N MET A 94 -4.11 2.77 -1.99
CA MET A 94 -3.78 4.08 -2.53
C MET A 94 -4.99 5.02 -2.44
N PHE A 95 -4.73 6.25 -2.00
CA PHE A 95 -5.69 7.36 -2.03
C PHE A 95 -4.93 8.70 -2.01
N VAL A 96 -5.51 9.73 -2.61
CA VAL A 96 -4.95 11.08 -2.51
C VAL A 96 -5.35 11.68 -1.17
N ARG A 97 -4.36 12.14 -0.43
CA ARG A 97 -4.55 12.82 0.85
C ARG A 97 -4.58 14.33 0.64
N TYR A 98 -5.61 14.97 1.15
CA TYR A 98 -5.71 16.43 1.23
C TYR A 98 -5.62 16.86 2.69
N SER A 99 -4.76 17.81 3.01
CA SER A 99 -4.45 18.24 4.39
C SER A 99 -3.84 19.63 4.40
N ASP A 100 -3.62 20.17 5.60
CA ASP A 100 -2.92 21.44 5.81
C ASP A 100 -1.44 21.23 6.24
N ASP A 101 -0.88 20.01 6.10
CA ASP A 101 0.51 19.70 6.45
C ASP A 101 1.39 19.47 5.19
N TYR A 102 2.66 19.12 5.41
CA TYR A 102 3.64 18.89 4.34
C TYR A 102 3.19 17.83 3.30
N PHE A 103 2.37 16.88 3.72
CA PHE A 103 1.88 15.79 2.88
C PHE A 103 0.52 16.10 2.23
N ASP A 104 0.22 17.38 2.00
CA ASP A 104 -0.94 17.77 1.21
C ASP A 104 -0.79 17.37 -0.26
N ASP A 105 -1.90 16.96 -0.88
CA ASP A 105 -1.96 16.58 -2.29
C ASP A 105 -0.96 15.46 -2.67
N THR A 106 -0.75 14.53 -1.74
CA THR A 106 0.08 13.34 -1.93
C THR A 106 -0.76 12.08 -2.12
N LEU A 107 -0.32 11.18 -3.02
CA LEU A 107 -0.82 9.81 -3.05
C LEU A 107 -0.25 9.05 -1.86
N LEU A 108 -1.07 8.74 -0.88
CA LEU A 108 -0.66 7.88 0.22
C LEU A 108 -0.67 6.43 -0.25
N LEU A 109 0.48 5.79 -0.18
CA LEU A 109 0.71 4.40 -0.57
C LEU A 109 0.97 3.56 0.68
N ARG A 110 0.17 2.53 0.91
CA ARG A 110 0.42 1.48 1.89
C ARG A 110 0.65 0.17 1.15
N ALA A 111 1.76 -0.52 1.45
CA ALA A 111 2.08 -1.82 0.88
C ALA A 111 2.22 -2.83 2.01
N ASP A 112 1.32 -3.82 2.01
CA ASP A 112 1.30 -4.90 2.99
C ASP A 112 1.73 -6.17 2.26
N LEU A 113 2.91 -6.69 2.58
CA LEU A 113 3.49 -7.87 1.93
C LEU A 113 3.69 -9.01 2.92
N ARG A 114 3.58 -10.24 2.47
CA ARG A 114 4.00 -11.41 3.22
C ARG A 114 5.52 -11.34 3.44
N SER A 115 6.01 -11.79 4.58
CA SER A 115 7.41 -11.54 5.01
C SER A 115 8.47 -12.11 4.08
N ASP A 116 8.18 -13.18 3.36
CA ASP A 116 9.09 -13.74 2.36
C ASP A 116 9.17 -12.90 1.06
N TYR A 117 8.25 -11.96 0.88
CA TYR A 117 8.25 -10.96 -0.18
C TYR A 117 8.73 -9.57 0.28
N GLU A 118 8.99 -9.38 1.56
CA GLU A 118 9.51 -8.13 2.11
C GLU A 118 11.02 -8.01 1.84
N THR A 119 11.40 -7.98 0.56
CA THR A 119 12.78 -7.85 0.10
C THR A 119 12.95 -6.62 -0.79
N GLN A 120 14.15 -6.03 -0.80
CA GLN A 120 14.46 -4.86 -1.63
C GLN A 120 14.07 -5.07 -3.10
N THR A 121 14.36 -6.24 -3.67
CA THR A 121 14.10 -6.53 -5.09
C THR A 121 12.61 -6.54 -5.39
N VAL A 122 11.80 -7.20 -4.55
CA VAL A 122 10.34 -7.27 -4.70
C VAL A 122 9.73 -5.88 -4.55
N ILE A 123 10.10 -5.16 -3.50
CA ILE A 123 9.56 -3.82 -3.23
C ILE A 123 9.92 -2.86 -4.36
N CYS A 124 11.17 -2.87 -4.86
CA CYS A 124 11.56 -2.06 -6.03
C CYS A 124 10.70 -2.40 -7.27
N SER A 125 10.45 -3.68 -7.50
CA SER A 125 9.63 -4.13 -8.63
C SER A 125 8.20 -3.60 -8.53
N LEU A 126 7.58 -3.67 -7.35
CA LEU A 126 6.23 -3.15 -7.09
C LEU A 126 6.16 -1.63 -7.20
N ILE A 127 7.10 -0.92 -6.58
CA ILE A 127 7.19 0.55 -6.64
C ILE A 127 7.33 1.02 -8.09
N SER A 128 8.12 0.33 -8.91
CA SER A 128 8.29 0.69 -10.34
C SER A 128 6.97 0.59 -11.11
N VAL A 129 6.15 -0.45 -10.85
CA VAL A 129 4.82 -0.57 -11.45
C VAL A 129 3.89 0.55 -11.00
N ILE A 130 3.91 0.88 -9.72
CA ILE A 130 3.04 1.92 -9.15
C ILE A 130 3.42 3.29 -9.71
N ILE A 131 4.69 3.69 -9.65
CA ILE A 131 5.17 4.99 -10.17
C ILE A 131 4.87 5.11 -11.68
N GLY A 132 5.05 4.03 -12.44
CA GLY A 132 4.83 4.03 -13.88
C GLY A 132 3.37 4.21 -14.31
N ASN A 133 2.41 4.08 -13.39
CA ASN A 133 0.99 4.10 -13.71
C ASN A 133 0.17 5.10 -12.88
N CYS A 134 0.50 5.28 -11.60
CA CYS A 134 -0.41 5.96 -10.67
C CYS A 134 -0.75 7.39 -11.05
N PHE A 135 0.17 8.16 -11.62
CA PHE A 135 -0.03 9.56 -12.00
C PHE A 135 -0.99 9.75 -13.18
N ASP A 136 -1.33 8.70 -13.91
CA ASP A 136 -2.37 8.72 -14.95
C ASP A 136 -3.79 8.58 -14.37
N TYR A 137 -3.88 8.07 -13.13
CA TYR A 137 -5.14 7.75 -12.47
C TYR A 137 -5.41 8.63 -11.25
N PHE A 138 -4.36 9.19 -10.63
CA PHE A 138 -4.45 10.08 -9.48
C PHE A 138 -3.88 11.45 -9.82
N ASP A 139 -4.67 12.48 -9.55
CA ASP A 139 -4.21 13.86 -9.64
C ASP A 139 -3.53 14.21 -8.30
N CYS A 140 -2.22 14.10 -8.26
CA CYS A 140 -1.40 14.33 -7.06
C CYS A 140 0.00 14.80 -7.43
N LYS A 141 0.69 15.48 -6.49
CA LYS A 141 2.04 16.04 -6.69
C LYS A 141 3.14 15.05 -6.36
N SER A 142 2.85 14.08 -5.51
CA SER A 142 3.84 13.17 -4.94
C SER A 142 3.21 11.85 -4.52
N ILE A 143 4.06 10.87 -4.21
CA ILE A 143 3.69 9.61 -3.56
C ILE A 143 4.37 9.59 -2.20
N SER A 144 3.64 9.28 -1.13
CA SER A 144 4.19 9.12 0.21
C SER A 144 3.90 7.74 0.76
N THR A 145 4.89 7.13 1.38
CA THR A 145 4.75 5.80 2.02
C THR A 145 5.59 5.74 3.29
N LYS A 146 5.21 4.88 4.23
CA LYS A 146 5.90 4.70 5.51
C LYS A 146 6.85 3.51 5.46
N ALA A 147 8.04 3.68 6.07
CA ALA A 147 8.95 2.59 6.37
C ALA A 147 9.58 2.83 7.75
N ILE A 148 9.18 2.02 8.73
CA ILE A 148 9.72 2.13 10.11
C ILE A 148 11.22 1.85 10.13
N PRO A 149 11.99 2.36 11.12
CA PRO A 149 13.46 2.28 11.12
C PRO A 149 14.06 0.87 11.03
N VAL A 150 13.31 -0.16 11.43
CA VAL A 150 13.78 -1.56 11.37
C VAL A 150 13.49 -2.24 10.03
N ALA A 151 12.70 -1.62 9.14
CA ALA A 151 12.34 -2.15 7.82
C ALA A 151 13.45 -1.90 6.78
N ASN A 152 14.65 -2.44 7.00
CA ASN A 152 15.85 -2.16 6.20
C ASN A 152 15.67 -2.44 4.69
N GLU A 153 15.01 -3.54 4.34
CA GLU A 153 14.75 -3.92 2.94
C GLU A 153 13.84 -2.89 2.27
N ARG A 154 12.77 -2.48 2.96
CA ARG A 154 11.82 -1.48 2.48
C ARG A 154 12.49 -0.11 2.32
N ILE A 155 13.23 0.35 3.32
CA ILE A 155 14.00 1.60 3.27
C ILE A 155 14.97 1.60 2.08
N SER A 156 15.75 0.52 1.93
CA SER A 156 16.70 0.38 0.84
C SER A 156 16.02 0.41 -0.54
N ALA A 157 14.84 -0.22 -0.66
CA ALA A 157 14.05 -0.20 -1.89
C ALA A 157 13.54 1.20 -2.22
N LEU A 158 12.94 1.88 -1.24
CA LEU A 158 12.41 3.23 -1.43
C LEU A 158 13.48 4.22 -1.88
N LEU A 159 14.64 4.24 -1.20
CA LEU A 159 15.77 5.09 -1.58
C LEU A 159 16.26 4.78 -2.99
N LYS A 160 16.37 3.50 -3.36
CA LYS A 160 16.76 3.06 -4.68
C LYS A 160 15.77 3.47 -5.77
N CYS A 161 14.48 3.55 -5.43
CA CYS A 161 13.41 3.99 -6.33
C CYS A 161 13.24 5.52 -6.38
N GLY A 162 14.12 6.29 -5.73
CA GLY A 162 14.13 7.75 -5.79
C GLY A 162 13.26 8.44 -4.72
N PHE A 163 12.74 7.70 -3.73
CA PHE A 163 12.09 8.32 -2.58
C PHE A 163 13.12 8.98 -1.66
N LEU A 164 12.73 10.06 -1.05
CA LEU A 164 13.52 10.79 -0.05
C LEU A 164 12.89 10.58 1.33
N HIS A 165 13.72 10.31 2.34
CA HIS A 165 13.25 10.29 3.73
C HIS A 165 12.81 11.70 4.14
N SER A 166 11.60 11.83 4.63
CA SER A 166 11.07 13.10 5.15
C SER A 166 11.31 13.20 6.66
N THR A 167 11.71 14.39 7.12
CA THR A 167 11.74 14.75 8.55
C THR A 167 10.43 15.36 9.02
N GLU A 168 9.52 15.66 8.08
CA GLU A 168 8.21 16.22 8.39
C GLU A 168 7.27 15.14 8.93
N LEU A 169 6.34 15.57 9.79
CA LEU A 169 5.34 14.67 10.37
C LEU A 169 4.06 14.71 9.54
N LEU A 170 3.46 13.54 9.35
CA LEU A 170 2.10 13.41 8.83
C LEU A 170 1.13 13.44 10.01
N TYR A 171 0.08 14.27 9.93
CA TYR A 171 -0.91 14.35 11.00
C TYR A 171 -2.18 13.58 10.62
N GLY A 172 -2.62 12.70 11.53
CA GLY A 172 -3.91 12.00 11.41
C GLY A 172 -5.10 12.94 11.59
N HIS A 173 -6.30 12.43 11.31
CA HIS A 173 -7.55 13.20 11.47
C HIS A 173 -7.81 13.66 12.90
N ASP A 174 -7.25 12.97 13.89
CA ASP A 174 -7.31 13.30 15.31
C ASP A 174 -6.15 14.18 15.78
N GLY A 175 -5.27 14.61 14.86
CA GLY A 175 -4.07 15.39 15.14
C GLY A 175 -2.86 14.56 15.63
N THR A 176 -2.95 13.23 15.63
CA THR A 176 -1.81 12.36 16.00
C THR A 176 -0.69 12.50 14.98
N PRO A 177 0.56 12.82 15.44
CA PRO A 177 1.71 12.91 14.55
C PRO A 177 2.29 11.54 14.23
N TYR A 178 2.63 11.30 12.98
CA TYR A 178 3.28 10.10 12.48
C TYR A 178 4.57 10.43 11.75
N SER A 179 5.63 9.65 11.99
CA SER A 179 6.96 9.80 11.39
C SER A 179 7.27 8.67 10.40
N ASP A 180 8.53 8.67 9.94
CA ASP A 180 9.13 7.62 9.10
C ASP A 180 8.52 7.52 7.69
N TYR A 181 8.07 8.66 7.17
CA TYR A 181 7.56 8.75 5.80
C TYR A 181 8.67 9.02 4.80
N TYR A 182 8.51 8.44 3.62
CA TYR A 182 9.33 8.63 2.44
C TYR A 182 8.46 9.20 1.33
N ILE A 183 9.00 10.17 0.58
CA ILE A 183 8.25 10.90 -0.45
C ILE A 183 8.98 10.83 -1.79
N PHE A 184 8.21 10.61 -2.85
CA PHE A 184 8.63 10.67 -4.24
C PHE A 184 7.84 11.78 -4.95
N PHE A 185 8.53 12.73 -5.56
CA PHE A 185 7.89 13.82 -6.30
C PHE A 185 7.70 13.44 -7.76
N LYS A 186 6.56 13.84 -8.30
CA LYS A 186 6.31 13.79 -9.74
C LYS A 186 7.24 14.82 -10.44
N ASP A 187 7.95 14.39 -11.47
CA ASP A 187 8.80 15.26 -12.30
C ASP A 187 8.00 16.30 -13.09
#